data_2bf311d9c758a6d50fd057ddfbf78e9f
#
_entry.id   2bf311d9c758a6d50fd057ddfbf78e9f
#
_cell.length_a   1.000
_cell.length_b   1.000
_cell.length_c   1.000
_cell.angle_alpha   90.00
_cell.angle_beta   90.00
_cell.angle_gamma   90.00
#
_symmetry.space_group_name_H-M   'P 1'
#
loop_
_entity.id
_entity.type
_entity.pdbx_description
1 polymer ?
#
loop_
_entity_poly.entity_id
_entity_poly.type
_entity_poly.pdbx_seq_one_letter_code
_entity_poly.pdbx_strand_id
1 'polypeptide(L)'
;MSVTEGRAARQPIELVDLETGNLGSVHKMLARIGCVVRIVRRPQELEGAQPVLLPGVGHFSKAAASLDASGLRPKLDELQRAGRPILGICVGAQLMCRDSEEGPGAGLGWLPTSVRRFPATDAAGRPLRVPHMEWQPFSPPPECLPFEVPPGRVFLAHSYYLDPAPLGKHLLCASEFGGIRFATVVRAGNAIGAQFHPEKSHRHGMAFLKGWMQWAVSEIERR
;
A
#
# COMPACT_ATOMS: atom_id res chain seq x y z
N MET A 1 -6.13 -0.05 28.69
CA MET A 1 -5.69 -0.82 27.51
C MET A 1 -6.91 -1.53 26.96
N SER A 2 -7.38 -1.17 25.76
CA SER A 2 -8.62 -1.72 25.24
C SER A 2 -8.42 -3.18 24.80
N VAL A 3 -9.47 -4.00 24.99
CA VAL A 3 -9.51 -5.43 24.59
C VAL A 3 -9.18 -5.62 23.09
N THR A 4 -9.39 -4.57 22.27
CA THR A 4 -9.13 -4.55 20.83
C THR A 4 -7.63 -4.55 20.46
N GLU A 5 -6.75 -3.90 21.25
CA GLU A 5 -5.31 -3.87 20.92
C GLU A 5 -4.64 -5.25 21.05
N GLY A 6 -5.02 -6.02 22.06
CA GLY A 6 -4.48 -7.35 22.28
C GLY A 6 -4.96 -8.38 21.24
N ARG A 7 -6.14 -8.16 20.65
CA ARG A 7 -6.74 -9.08 19.66
C ARG A 7 -6.21 -8.85 18.25
N ALA A 8 -6.06 -7.58 17.84
CA ALA A 8 -5.45 -7.23 16.55
C ALA A 8 -4.00 -7.76 16.42
N ALA A 9 -3.22 -7.66 17.49
CA ALA A 9 -1.85 -8.15 17.52
C ALA A 9 -1.70 -9.67 17.42
N ARG A 10 -2.78 -10.44 17.69
CA ARG A 10 -2.79 -11.93 17.63
C ARG A 10 -3.37 -12.49 16.34
N GLN A 11 -3.96 -11.65 15.49
CA GLN A 11 -4.53 -12.10 14.23
C GLN A 11 -3.43 -12.38 13.21
N PRO A 12 -3.49 -13.50 12.50
CA PRO A 12 -2.61 -13.75 11.39
C PRO A 12 -2.89 -12.74 10.26
N ILE A 13 -1.84 -12.41 9.51
CA ILE A 13 -1.91 -11.59 8.31
C ILE A 13 -1.29 -12.36 7.15
N GLU A 14 -1.92 -12.31 6.00
CA GLU A 14 -1.44 -12.92 4.77
C GLU A 14 -0.54 -11.92 4.04
N LEU A 15 0.75 -12.22 3.97
CA LEU A 15 1.75 -11.41 3.30
C LEU A 15 2.07 -12.00 1.94
N VAL A 16 1.61 -11.36 0.87
CA VAL A 16 1.81 -11.82 -0.51
C VAL A 16 3.27 -11.62 -0.92
N ASP A 17 3.89 -12.66 -1.44
CA ASP A 17 5.24 -12.64 -1.98
C ASP A 17 5.20 -12.70 -3.52
N LEU A 18 5.42 -11.58 -4.17
CA LEU A 18 5.56 -11.46 -5.62
C LEU A 18 7.02 -11.57 -6.08
N GLU A 19 7.93 -12.02 -5.21
CA GLU A 19 9.37 -12.11 -5.51
C GLU A 19 10.02 -10.77 -5.93
N THR A 20 9.40 -9.65 -5.57
CA THR A 20 9.87 -8.30 -5.91
C THR A 20 10.80 -7.70 -4.84
N GLY A 21 11.16 -8.48 -3.81
CA GLY A 21 12.09 -8.07 -2.76
C GLY A 21 11.45 -7.32 -1.58
N ASN A 22 12.27 -7.01 -0.57
CA ASN A 22 11.93 -6.33 0.70
C ASN A 22 10.90 -7.01 1.61
N LEU A 23 10.49 -8.23 1.31
CA LEU A 23 9.55 -8.99 2.13
C LEU A 23 10.00 -9.09 3.60
N GLY A 24 11.31 -9.27 3.82
CA GLY A 24 11.89 -9.40 5.15
C GLY A 24 11.70 -8.18 6.04
N SER A 25 11.77 -6.96 5.49
CA SER A 25 11.56 -5.73 6.28
C SER A 25 10.10 -5.57 6.68
N VAL A 26 9.18 -5.87 5.77
CA VAL A 26 7.74 -5.85 6.04
C VAL A 26 7.39 -6.92 7.09
N HIS A 27 7.86 -8.14 6.90
CA HIS A 27 7.67 -9.25 7.86
C HIS A 27 8.17 -8.86 9.26
N LYS A 28 9.40 -8.33 9.38
CA LYS A 28 9.97 -7.88 10.67
C LYS A 28 9.13 -6.80 11.33
N MET A 29 8.62 -5.83 10.55
CA MET A 29 7.77 -4.77 11.10
C MET A 29 6.42 -5.33 11.59
N LEU A 30 5.78 -6.20 10.83
CA LEU A 30 4.53 -6.87 11.21
C LEU A 30 4.73 -7.72 12.49
N ALA A 31 5.80 -8.51 12.55
CA ALA A 31 6.14 -9.28 13.74
C ALA A 31 6.39 -8.37 14.96
N ARG A 32 7.05 -7.21 14.78
CA ARG A 32 7.30 -6.24 15.85
C ARG A 32 6.02 -5.61 16.41
N ILE A 33 4.98 -5.48 15.61
CA ILE A 33 3.66 -5.03 16.08
C ILE A 33 2.78 -6.18 16.62
N GLY A 34 3.33 -7.41 16.69
CA GLY A 34 2.68 -8.58 17.27
C GLY A 34 1.87 -9.43 16.29
N CYS A 35 1.91 -9.16 14.98
CA CYS A 35 1.19 -9.95 14.01
C CYS A 35 1.84 -11.33 13.80
N VAL A 36 1.01 -12.34 13.53
CA VAL A 36 1.44 -13.66 13.04
C VAL A 36 1.41 -13.62 11.52
N VAL A 37 2.58 -13.59 10.89
CA VAL A 37 2.72 -13.39 9.45
C VAL A 37 2.76 -14.73 8.72
N ARG A 38 1.85 -14.94 7.78
CA ARG A 38 1.84 -16.06 6.85
C ARG A 38 2.21 -15.57 5.45
N ILE A 39 3.31 -16.07 4.89
CA ILE A 39 3.75 -15.72 3.53
C ILE A 39 2.93 -16.55 2.54
N VAL A 40 2.42 -15.88 1.51
CA VAL A 40 1.56 -16.47 0.46
C VAL A 40 2.17 -16.22 -0.90
N ARG A 41 2.30 -17.29 -1.70
CA ARG A 41 2.85 -17.26 -3.07
C ARG A 41 1.88 -17.79 -4.11
N ARG A 42 0.82 -18.47 -3.69
CA ARG A 42 -0.14 -19.15 -4.56
C ARG A 42 -1.58 -18.87 -4.12
N PRO A 43 -2.55 -18.86 -5.05
CA PRO A 43 -3.95 -18.56 -4.74
C PRO A 43 -4.55 -19.46 -3.64
N GLN A 44 -4.17 -20.74 -3.61
CA GLN A 44 -4.68 -21.72 -2.65
C GLN A 44 -4.26 -21.42 -1.20
N GLU A 45 -3.21 -20.61 -1.04
CA GLU A 45 -2.70 -20.19 0.27
C GLU A 45 -3.45 -18.97 0.81
N LEU A 46 -4.20 -18.24 -0.03
CA LEU A 46 -5.09 -17.14 0.38
C LEU A 46 -6.42 -17.71 0.86
N GLU A 47 -6.56 -17.89 2.18
CA GLU A 47 -7.76 -18.49 2.79
C GLU A 47 -8.97 -17.52 2.82
N GLY A 48 -8.74 -16.23 2.62
CA GLY A 48 -9.80 -15.22 2.61
C GLY A 48 -10.39 -14.89 3.97
N ALA A 49 -9.87 -15.45 5.04
CA ALA A 49 -10.31 -15.16 6.41
C ALA A 49 -9.52 -14.01 7.06
N GLN A 50 -8.32 -13.75 6.57
CA GLN A 50 -7.36 -12.80 7.18
C GLN A 50 -7.21 -11.52 6.36
N PRO A 51 -6.70 -10.42 6.96
CA PRO A 51 -6.23 -9.27 6.20
C PRO A 51 -5.08 -9.67 5.28
N VAL A 52 -5.00 -9.03 4.11
CA VAL A 52 -3.96 -9.29 3.11
C VAL A 52 -3.05 -8.07 2.99
N LEU A 53 -1.73 -8.28 2.97
CA LEU A 53 -0.76 -7.24 2.67
C LEU A 53 -0.04 -7.59 1.37
N LEU A 54 -0.10 -6.67 0.41
CA LEU A 54 0.54 -6.74 -0.90
C LEU A 54 1.72 -5.76 -0.92
N PRO A 55 2.92 -6.18 -0.50
CA PRO A 55 4.09 -5.32 -0.57
C PRO A 55 4.64 -5.32 -1.99
N GLY A 56 5.42 -4.32 -2.33
CA GLY A 56 6.17 -4.33 -3.57
C GLY A 56 7.29 -3.30 -3.53
N VAL A 57 8.44 -3.69 -4.05
CA VAL A 57 9.56 -2.79 -4.32
C VAL A 57 10.11 -3.10 -5.71
N GLY A 58 10.78 -2.13 -6.32
CA GLY A 58 11.37 -2.29 -7.64
C GLY A 58 10.41 -1.90 -8.75
N HIS A 59 10.25 -2.71 -9.76
CA HIS A 59 9.65 -2.35 -11.03
C HIS A 59 8.19 -2.83 -11.16
N PHE A 60 7.28 -1.93 -11.55
CA PHE A 60 5.85 -2.25 -11.72
C PHE A 60 5.62 -3.44 -12.65
N SER A 61 6.26 -3.44 -13.85
CA SER A 61 6.07 -4.52 -14.83
C SER A 61 6.49 -5.89 -14.30
N LYS A 62 7.57 -5.94 -13.50
CA LYS A 62 7.99 -7.21 -12.87
C LYS A 62 6.97 -7.69 -11.85
N ALA A 63 6.44 -6.77 -11.03
CA ALA A 63 5.42 -7.09 -10.05
C ALA A 63 4.11 -7.52 -10.72
N ALA A 64 3.69 -6.86 -11.81
CA ALA A 64 2.51 -7.24 -12.59
C ALA A 64 2.68 -8.62 -13.23
N ALA A 65 3.85 -8.88 -13.84
CA ALA A 65 4.16 -10.18 -14.43
C ALA A 65 4.19 -11.31 -13.38
N SER A 66 4.78 -11.06 -12.21
CA SER A 66 4.78 -12.03 -11.11
C SER A 66 3.37 -12.30 -10.57
N LEU A 67 2.54 -11.25 -10.47
CA LEU A 67 1.14 -11.39 -10.08
C LEU A 67 0.35 -12.28 -11.05
N ASP A 68 0.58 -12.13 -12.36
CA ASP A 68 -0.04 -12.96 -13.39
C ASP A 68 0.50 -14.40 -13.36
N ALA A 69 1.82 -14.56 -13.32
CA ALA A 69 2.48 -15.87 -13.31
C ALA A 69 2.12 -16.71 -12.08
N SER A 70 1.92 -16.08 -10.92
CA SER A 70 1.51 -16.77 -9.68
C SER A 70 0.04 -17.19 -9.67
N GLY A 71 -0.79 -16.64 -10.57
CA GLY A 71 -2.25 -16.83 -10.58
C GLY A 71 -2.98 -16.12 -9.42
N LEU A 72 -2.31 -15.24 -8.68
CA LEU A 72 -2.88 -14.54 -7.52
C LEU A 72 -3.91 -13.47 -7.90
N ARG A 73 -3.85 -12.90 -9.11
CA ARG A 73 -4.74 -11.83 -9.56
C ARG A 73 -6.23 -12.16 -9.39
N PRO A 74 -6.78 -13.26 -9.92
CA PRO A 74 -8.21 -13.56 -9.78
C PRO A 74 -8.64 -13.71 -8.32
N LYS A 75 -7.75 -14.27 -7.47
CA LYS A 75 -8.03 -14.44 -6.04
C LYS A 75 -8.01 -13.12 -5.28
N LEU A 76 -7.08 -12.23 -5.57
CA LEU A 76 -7.06 -10.88 -5.01
C LEU A 76 -8.29 -10.07 -5.44
N ASP A 77 -8.73 -10.18 -6.70
CA ASP A 77 -9.94 -9.55 -7.20
C ASP A 77 -11.21 -10.08 -6.50
N GLU A 78 -11.27 -11.39 -6.26
CA GLU A 78 -12.34 -12.02 -5.48
C GLU A 78 -12.39 -11.44 -4.05
N LEU A 79 -11.26 -11.41 -3.36
CA LEU A 79 -11.15 -10.89 -2.00
C LEU A 79 -11.49 -9.41 -1.91
N GLN A 80 -11.03 -8.60 -2.88
CA GLN A 80 -11.34 -7.18 -2.95
C GLN A 80 -12.85 -6.94 -3.14
N ARG A 81 -13.51 -7.66 -4.07
CA ARG A 81 -14.95 -7.61 -4.29
C ARG A 81 -15.74 -8.10 -3.08
N ALA A 82 -15.25 -9.11 -2.38
CA ALA A 82 -15.81 -9.57 -1.11
C ALA A 82 -15.57 -8.57 0.05
N GLY A 83 -14.87 -7.44 -0.21
CA GLY A 83 -14.56 -6.40 0.77
C GLY A 83 -13.54 -6.82 1.82
N ARG A 84 -12.68 -7.77 1.51
CA ARG A 84 -11.58 -8.14 2.39
C ARG A 84 -10.61 -6.98 2.54
N PRO A 85 -10.15 -6.64 3.75
CA PRO A 85 -9.11 -5.64 3.95
C PRO A 85 -7.80 -6.04 3.27
N ILE A 86 -7.33 -5.20 2.36
CA ILE A 86 -6.06 -5.37 1.63
C ILE A 86 -5.24 -4.10 1.81
N LEU A 87 -3.94 -4.23 2.12
CA LEU A 87 -3.00 -3.10 2.15
C LEU A 87 -1.94 -3.29 1.06
N GLY A 88 -1.93 -2.38 0.07
CA GLY A 88 -0.84 -2.24 -0.89
C GLY A 88 0.24 -1.29 -0.37
N ILE A 89 1.51 -1.66 -0.47
CA ILE A 89 2.65 -0.80 -0.09
C ILE A 89 3.52 -0.52 -1.32
N CYS A 90 3.76 0.75 -1.62
CA CYS A 90 4.60 1.27 -2.70
C CYS A 90 4.17 0.65 -4.05
N VAL A 91 4.95 -0.24 -4.66
CA VAL A 91 4.55 -0.95 -5.89
C VAL A 91 3.26 -1.75 -5.70
N GLY A 92 3.03 -2.31 -4.50
CA GLY A 92 1.76 -2.97 -4.18
C GLY A 92 0.55 -2.02 -4.23
N ALA A 93 0.71 -0.76 -3.84
CA ALA A 93 -0.29 0.28 -4.03
C ALA A 93 -0.44 0.68 -5.51
N GLN A 94 0.67 0.76 -6.24
CA GLN A 94 0.67 1.04 -7.67
C GLN A 94 -0.04 -0.05 -8.48
N LEU A 95 0.12 -1.32 -8.11
CA LEU A 95 -0.61 -2.44 -8.73
C LEU A 95 -2.14 -2.30 -8.61
N MET A 96 -2.67 -1.53 -7.65
CA MET A 96 -4.12 -1.26 -7.57
C MET A 96 -4.62 -0.35 -8.70
N CYS A 97 -3.73 0.36 -9.41
CA CYS A 97 -4.03 1.19 -10.58
C CYS A 97 -4.31 0.33 -11.82
N ARG A 98 -4.69 0.97 -12.94
CA ARG A 98 -4.92 0.29 -14.23
C ARG A 98 -3.62 -0.14 -14.90
N ASP A 99 -2.65 0.76 -14.92
CA ASP A 99 -1.39 0.62 -15.65
C ASP A 99 -0.30 1.55 -15.08
N SER A 100 0.89 1.50 -15.68
CA SER A 100 2.06 2.31 -15.26
C SER A 100 2.90 2.71 -16.47
N GLU A 101 3.41 3.94 -16.43
CA GLU A 101 4.45 4.41 -17.37
C GLU A 101 5.81 3.74 -17.13
N GLU A 102 5.97 2.94 -16.08
CA GLU A 102 7.22 2.20 -15.80
C GLU A 102 7.42 1.01 -16.74
N GLY A 103 6.43 0.65 -17.52
CA GLY A 103 6.54 -0.39 -18.54
C GLY A 103 5.26 -1.21 -18.71
N PRO A 104 5.29 -2.25 -19.55
CA PRO A 104 4.11 -3.04 -19.89
C PRO A 104 3.57 -3.83 -18.71
N GLY A 105 2.30 -4.19 -18.79
CA GLY A 105 1.56 -4.96 -17.79
C GLY A 105 0.37 -4.18 -17.24
N ALA A 106 -0.72 -4.90 -16.97
CA ALA A 106 -1.90 -4.32 -16.34
C ALA A 106 -1.78 -4.39 -14.82
N GLY A 107 -2.23 -3.35 -14.13
CA GLY A 107 -2.49 -3.41 -12.70
C GLY A 107 -3.77 -4.20 -12.41
N LEU A 108 -4.25 -4.13 -11.18
CA LEU A 108 -5.49 -4.76 -10.72
C LEU A 108 -6.75 -3.96 -11.16
N GLY A 109 -6.57 -2.68 -11.55
CA GLY A 109 -7.66 -1.85 -12.03
C GLY A 109 -8.69 -1.46 -10.96
N TRP A 110 -8.37 -1.61 -9.68
CA TRP A 110 -9.28 -1.23 -8.58
C TRP A 110 -9.43 0.28 -8.41
N LEU A 111 -8.44 1.03 -8.89
CA LEU A 111 -8.41 2.49 -8.88
C LEU A 111 -8.50 3.03 -10.31
N PRO A 112 -9.31 4.08 -10.56
CA PRO A 112 -9.51 4.64 -11.89
C PRO A 112 -8.34 5.54 -12.35
N THR A 113 -7.11 5.20 -11.99
CA THR A 113 -5.91 5.99 -12.27
C THR A 113 -4.78 5.15 -12.84
N SER A 114 -3.75 5.81 -13.32
CA SER A 114 -2.49 5.23 -13.82
C SER A 114 -1.32 5.71 -12.96
N VAL A 115 -0.25 4.96 -12.99
CA VAL A 115 1.02 5.32 -12.36
C VAL A 115 1.84 6.13 -13.36
N ARG A 116 2.27 7.35 -12.97
CA ARG A 116 3.01 8.30 -13.80
C ARG A 116 4.46 8.40 -13.37
N ARG A 117 5.34 8.75 -14.29
CA ARG A 117 6.73 9.07 -13.99
C ARG A 117 6.85 10.52 -13.52
N PHE A 118 7.66 10.78 -12.50
CA PHE A 118 8.04 12.15 -12.20
C PHE A 118 8.82 12.76 -13.37
N PRO A 119 8.54 14.03 -13.72
CA PRO A 119 9.26 14.70 -14.79
C PRO A 119 10.73 14.97 -14.42
N ALA A 120 11.57 15.26 -15.40
CA ALA A 120 12.98 15.59 -15.17
C ALA A 120 13.17 16.96 -14.52
N THR A 121 12.16 17.84 -14.59
CA THR A 121 12.17 19.19 -14.01
C THR A 121 10.96 19.39 -13.11
N ASP A 122 11.13 20.24 -12.10
CA ASP A 122 10.04 20.69 -11.23
C ASP A 122 9.10 21.70 -11.95
N ALA A 123 8.04 22.11 -11.27
CA ALA A 123 7.09 23.08 -11.82
C ALA A 123 7.71 24.47 -12.15
N ALA A 124 8.88 24.77 -11.61
CA ALA A 124 9.64 25.99 -11.89
C ALA A 124 10.72 25.79 -12.98
N GLY A 125 10.77 24.62 -13.63
CA GLY A 125 11.75 24.30 -14.68
C GLY A 125 13.14 23.92 -14.17
N ARG A 126 13.33 23.72 -12.86
CA ARG A 126 14.61 23.33 -12.25
C ARG A 126 14.76 21.80 -12.27
N PRO A 127 15.97 21.24 -12.42
CA PRO A 127 16.18 19.80 -12.39
C PRO A 127 15.57 19.15 -11.13
N LEU A 128 14.71 18.15 -11.32
CA LEU A 128 14.10 17.37 -10.24
C LEU A 128 14.91 16.11 -10.00
N ARG A 129 15.36 15.91 -8.77
CA ARG A 129 16.15 14.73 -8.39
C ARG A 129 15.23 13.51 -8.23
N VAL A 130 15.12 12.71 -9.28
CA VAL A 130 14.38 11.44 -9.27
C VAL A 130 15.38 10.28 -9.13
N PRO A 131 15.14 9.25 -8.29
CA PRO A 131 13.92 9.00 -7.53
C PRO A 131 13.67 9.99 -6.39
N HIS A 132 12.38 10.23 -6.09
CA HIS A 132 11.94 10.88 -4.87
C HIS A 132 12.29 9.95 -3.69
N MET A 133 13.38 10.24 -2.99
CA MET A 133 13.88 9.43 -1.90
C MET A 133 14.13 10.32 -0.68
N GLU A 134 13.09 10.48 0.13
CA GLU A 134 13.16 11.37 1.30
C GLU A 134 12.11 11.05 2.36
N TRP A 135 12.28 11.72 3.51
CA TRP A 135 11.32 11.75 4.59
C TRP A 135 10.36 12.92 4.40
N GLN A 136 9.07 12.62 4.21
CA GLN A 136 8.05 13.67 4.11
C GLN A 136 7.17 13.73 5.35
N PRO A 137 6.69 14.94 5.73
CA PRO A 137 5.63 15.08 6.72
C PRO A 137 4.39 14.31 6.32
N PHE A 138 3.77 13.62 7.27
CA PHE A 138 2.51 12.90 7.09
C PHE A 138 1.61 13.15 8.30
N SER A 139 0.59 13.93 8.07
CA SER A 139 -0.40 14.32 9.08
C SER A 139 -1.78 14.31 8.44
N PRO A 140 -2.36 13.11 8.21
CA PRO A 140 -3.67 13.01 7.60
C PRO A 140 -4.72 13.63 8.54
N PRO A 141 -5.71 14.38 8.00
CA PRO A 141 -6.88 14.76 8.77
C PRO A 141 -7.57 13.50 9.35
N PRO A 142 -8.17 13.58 10.55
CA PRO A 142 -8.74 12.40 11.23
C PRO A 142 -9.77 11.63 10.39
N GLU A 143 -10.52 12.34 9.54
CA GLU A 143 -11.57 11.78 8.68
C GLU A 143 -11.04 11.14 7.38
N CYS A 144 -9.77 11.37 7.02
CA CYS A 144 -9.21 10.88 5.75
C CYS A 144 -8.95 9.38 5.74
N LEU A 145 -8.55 8.82 6.87
CA LEU A 145 -8.26 7.40 7.01
C LEU A 145 -9.34 6.73 7.87
N PRO A 146 -9.66 5.46 7.62
CA PRO A 146 -10.61 4.73 8.46
C PRO A 146 -9.98 4.28 9.81
N PHE A 147 -8.79 4.76 10.13
CA PHE A 147 -8.05 4.51 11.37
C PHE A 147 -7.14 5.71 11.70
N GLU A 148 -6.82 5.84 12.97
CA GLU A 148 -5.99 6.95 13.45
C GLU A 148 -4.50 6.71 13.18
N VAL A 149 -3.82 7.77 12.74
CA VAL A 149 -2.36 7.83 12.58
C VAL A 149 -1.87 9.15 13.15
N PRO A 150 -0.98 9.13 14.16
CA PRO A 150 -0.45 10.37 14.71
C PRO A 150 0.40 11.13 13.67
N PRO A 151 0.46 12.46 13.75
CA PRO A 151 1.34 13.26 12.90
C PRO A 151 2.79 12.81 12.97
N GLY A 152 3.49 12.79 11.84
CA GLY A 152 4.88 12.37 11.80
C GLY A 152 5.51 12.50 10.43
N ARG A 153 6.49 11.65 10.15
CA ARG A 153 7.17 11.59 8.86
C ARG A 153 7.19 10.16 8.34
N VAL A 154 7.01 10.02 7.04
CA VAL A 154 7.06 8.75 6.32
C VAL A 154 8.17 8.76 5.28
N PHE A 155 8.74 7.60 5.00
CA PHE A 155 9.80 7.45 4.02
C PHE A 155 9.23 7.06 2.67
N LEU A 156 9.62 7.81 1.64
CA LEU A 156 9.29 7.61 0.23
C LEU A 156 10.56 7.25 -0.53
N ALA A 157 10.43 6.35 -1.50
CA ALA A 157 11.53 5.94 -2.39
C ALA A 157 10.94 5.45 -3.72
N HIS A 158 10.62 6.39 -4.64
CA HIS A 158 9.92 6.05 -5.87
C HIS A 158 10.24 7.05 -7.00
N SER A 159 10.28 6.56 -8.24
CA SER A 159 10.40 7.36 -9.47
C SER A 159 9.06 7.55 -10.17
N TYR A 160 8.08 6.73 -9.80
CA TYR A 160 6.73 6.74 -10.35
C TYR A 160 5.71 6.91 -9.21
N TYR A 161 4.59 7.54 -9.50
CA TYR A 161 3.59 7.93 -8.51
C TYR A 161 2.17 7.67 -9.01
N LEU A 162 1.25 7.48 -8.09
CA LEU A 162 -0.18 7.39 -8.40
C LEU A 162 -0.70 8.79 -8.74
N ASP A 163 -1.22 8.96 -9.99
CA ASP A 163 -1.81 10.22 -10.44
C ASP A 163 -3.07 10.53 -9.60
N PRO A 164 -3.11 11.64 -8.88
CA PRO A 164 -4.25 11.97 -8.03
C PRO A 164 -5.46 12.49 -8.80
N ALA A 165 -5.29 13.00 -10.03
CA ALA A 165 -6.34 13.71 -10.76
C ALA A 165 -7.60 12.86 -11.01
N PRO A 166 -7.53 11.58 -11.46
CA PRO A 166 -8.72 10.78 -11.72
C PRO A 166 -9.30 10.10 -10.48
N LEU A 167 -8.63 10.18 -9.32
CA LEU A 167 -8.98 9.38 -8.14
C LEU A 167 -10.29 9.80 -7.47
N GLY A 168 -10.65 11.09 -7.47
CA GLY A 168 -11.86 11.56 -6.79
C GLY A 168 -11.96 11.06 -5.34
N LYS A 169 -13.03 10.37 -5.01
CA LYS A 169 -13.28 9.78 -3.67
C LYS A 169 -12.28 8.69 -3.25
N HIS A 170 -11.50 8.17 -4.17
CA HIS A 170 -10.47 7.16 -3.90
C HIS A 170 -9.18 7.76 -3.35
N LEU A 171 -8.99 9.09 -3.49
CA LEU A 171 -7.84 9.80 -2.92
C LEU A 171 -8.10 10.10 -1.45
N LEU A 172 -7.34 9.50 -0.56
CA LEU A 172 -7.41 9.80 0.88
C LEU A 172 -6.39 10.86 1.28
N CYS A 173 -5.12 10.72 0.87
CA CYS A 173 -4.07 11.68 1.18
C CYS A 173 -3.22 11.94 -0.06
N ALA A 174 -2.75 13.18 -0.18
CA ALA A 174 -1.81 13.58 -1.21
C ALA A 174 -0.61 14.32 -0.59
N SER A 175 0.52 14.26 -1.28
CA SER A 175 1.73 15.01 -0.99
C SER A 175 2.22 15.70 -2.26
N GLU A 176 3.30 16.44 -2.14
CA GLU A 176 3.90 17.18 -3.26
C GLU A 176 5.41 16.95 -3.30
N PHE A 177 5.95 16.84 -4.51
CA PHE A 177 7.38 16.75 -4.76
C PHE A 177 7.74 17.58 -5.99
N GLY A 178 8.57 18.60 -5.81
CA GLY A 178 8.94 19.53 -6.89
C GLY A 178 7.75 20.25 -7.54
N GLY A 179 6.71 20.58 -6.78
CA GLY A 179 5.46 21.16 -7.29
C GLY A 179 4.53 20.16 -7.99
N ILE A 180 4.89 18.87 -8.00
CA ILE A 180 4.06 17.79 -8.56
C ILE A 180 3.28 17.13 -7.44
N ARG A 181 1.97 17.24 -7.49
CA ARG A 181 1.06 16.57 -6.54
C ARG A 181 0.93 15.09 -6.88
N PHE A 182 1.01 14.24 -5.86
CA PHE A 182 0.85 12.78 -6.01
C PHE A 182 0.01 12.20 -4.87
N ALA A 183 -0.64 11.06 -5.13
CA ALA A 183 -1.41 10.37 -4.11
C ALA A 183 -0.47 9.64 -3.14
N THR A 184 -0.61 9.92 -1.85
CA THR A 184 0.17 9.30 -0.78
C THR A 184 -0.57 8.12 -0.18
N VAL A 185 -1.90 8.24 -0.02
CA VAL A 185 -2.79 7.13 0.39
C VAL A 185 -4.06 7.15 -0.46
N VAL A 186 -4.45 5.98 -0.92
CA VAL A 186 -5.63 5.75 -1.75
C VAL A 186 -6.51 4.63 -1.18
N ARG A 187 -7.78 4.57 -1.63
CA ARG A 187 -8.72 3.55 -1.17
C ARG A 187 -9.65 3.08 -2.30
N ALA A 188 -9.82 1.77 -2.42
CA ALA A 188 -10.82 1.11 -3.29
C ALA A 188 -11.61 0.09 -2.45
N GLY A 189 -12.80 0.47 -1.98
CA GLY A 189 -13.54 -0.35 -1.01
C GLY A 189 -12.75 -0.54 0.28
N ASN A 190 -12.43 -1.79 0.65
CA ASN A 190 -11.58 -2.12 1.80
C ASN A 190 -10.10 -2.35 1.43
N ALA A 191 -9.72 -2.09 0.18
CA ALA A 191 -8.32 -2.04 -0.21
C ALA A 191 -7.76 -0.63 -0.03
N ILE A 192 -6.65 -0.50 0.70
CA ILE A 192 -5.92 0.74 0.96
C ILE A 192 -4.53 0.62 0.33
N GLY A 193 -4.09 1.65 -0.38
CA GLY A 193 -2.75 1.76 -0.95
C GLY A 193 -1.95 2.87 -0.28
N ALA A 194 -0.74 2.60 0.19
CA ALA A 194 0.22 3.58 0.68
C ALA A 194 1.42 3.66 -0.28
N GLN A 195 1.69 4.85 -0.84
CA GLN A 195 2.87 5.06 -1.70
C GLN A 195 4.17 5.02 -0.92
N PHE A 196 4.16 5.41 0.34
CA PHE A 196 5.31 5.36 1.23
C PHE A 196 5.57 3.94 1.76
N HIS A 197 6.71 3.77 2.40
CA HIS A 197 7.15 2.53 3.02
C HIS A 197 6.93 2.55 4.55
N PRO A 198 5.81 2.04 5.08
CA PRO A 198 5.60 1.98 6.53
C PRO A 198 6.71 1.21 7.24
N GLU A 199 7.21 0.13 6.63
CA GLU A 199 8.27 -0.72 7.18
C GLU A 199 9.62 -0.01 7.31
N LYS A 200 9.78 1.14 6.62
CA LYS A 200 10.96 2.01 6.70
C LYS A 200 10.68 3.31 7.45
N SER A 201 9.44 3.54 7.88
CA SER A 201 8.98 4.79 8.49
C SER A 201 9.02 4.77 10.02
N HIS A 202 9.85 3.93 10.63
CA HIS A 202 10.08 3.83 12.06
C HIS A 202 8.77 3.81 12.89
N ARG A 203 8.67 4.62 13.95
CA ARG A 203 7.50 4.67 14.83
C ARG A 203 6.20 5.08 14.13
N HIS A 204 6.29 5.97 13.11
CA HIS A 204 5.11 6.43 12.38
C HIS A 204 4.57 5.37 11.43
N GLY A 205 5.46 4.65 10.75
CA GLY A 205 5.08 3.48 9.96
C GLY A 205 4.50 2.35 10.81
N MET A 206 5.05 2.16 12.00
CA MET A 206 4.51 1.21 12.98
C MET A 206 3.10 1.62 13.44
N ALA A 207 2.85 2.91 13.70
CA ALA A 207 1.53 3.41 14.07
C ALA A 207 0.53 3.23 12.92
N PHE A 208 0.93 3.54 11.67
CA PHE A 208 0.11 3.30 10.48
C PHE A 208 -0.30 1.84 10.34
N LEU A 209 0.66 0.90 10.43
CA LEU A 209 0.39 -0.53 10.33
C LEU A 209 -0.50 -1.04 11.48
N LYS A 210 -0.28 -0.57 12.70
CA LYS A 210 -1.14 -0.90 13.84
C LYS A 210 -2.58 -0.42 13.65
N GLY A 211 -2.75 0.84 13.26
CA GLY A 211 -4.08 1.41 12.99
C GLY A 211 -4.80 0.67 11.89
N TRP A 212 -4.09 0.39 10.78
CA TRP A 212 -4.66 -0.40 9.69
C TRP A 212 -5.06 -1.82 10.13
N MET A 213 -4.22 -2.52 10.89
CA MET A 213 -4.53 -3.87 11.39
C MET A 213 -5.77 -3.88 12.30
N GLN A 214 -5.87 -2.93 13.22
CA GLN A 214 -7.04 -2.80 14.10
C GLN A 214 -8.33 -2.57 13.29
N TRP A 215 -8.27 -1.66 12.34
CA TRP A 215 -9.39 -1.42 11.42
C TRP A 215 -9.71 -2.67 10.60
N ALA A 216 -8.70 -3.33 10.03
CA ALA A 216 -8.89 -4.52 9.19
C ALA A 216 -9.57 -5.67 9.97
N VAL A 217 -9.15 -5.92 11.20
CA VAL A 217 -9.79 -6.92 12.07
C VAL A 217 -11.24 -6.54 12.34
N SER A 218 -11.53 -5.27 12.67
CA SER A 218 -12.90 -4.82 12.92
C SER A 218 -13.79 -4.93 11.68
N GLU A 219 -13.27 -4.74 10.47
CA GLU A 219 -14.01 -4.94 9.22
C GLU A 219 -14.34 -6.41 8.95
N ILE A 220 -13.44 -7.32 9.35
CA ILE A 220 -13.68 -8.77 9.24
C ILE A 220 -14.73 -9.24 10.25
N GLU A 221 -14.67 -8.73 11.48
CA GLU A 221 -15.60 -9.11 12.56
C GLU A 221 -17.04 -8.59 12.35
N ARG A 222 -17.22 -7.52 11.56
CA ARG A 222 -18.55 -6.97 11.21
C ARG A 222 -19.31 -7.75 10.14
N ARG A 223 -18.64 -8.70 9.47
CA ARG A 223 -19.19 -9.50 8.37
C ARG A 223 -19.63 -10.86 8.83
#